data_f86f9087990ed461aadb986d4b607683
#
_entry.id   f86f9087990ed461aadb986d4b607683
#
_cell.length_a   1.000
_cell.length_b   1.000
_cell.length_c   1.000
_cell.angle_alpha   90.00
_cell.angle_beta   90.00
_cell.angle_gamma   90.00
#
_symmetry.space_group_name_H-M   'P 1'
#
loop_
_entity.id
_entity.type
_entity.pdbx_description
1 polymer ?
#
loop_
_entity_poly.entity_id
_entity_poly.type
_entity_poly.pdbx_seq_one_letter_code
_entity_poly.pdbx_strand_id
1 'polypeptide(L)'
;LVGSEMCIRDSAYLLHVTTTPSVSYVTRTEDFDCGIMISASHNPFYDNGIKLLNGNGQKIEAEIEERIEAYIDGEIEELPLARKEDIGRTVDFASGRNRYIGYLISIPSRDFKNVKVGLDCANGSSSAIAKSVFEALQAKTYVINNQPDGTNINTNCGSTHIEVLQKYVID
;
A
#
# COMPACT_ATOMS: atom_id res chain seq x y z
N LEU A 1 12.42 -0.90 -8.64
CA LEU A 1 11.86 -1.73 -9.74
C LEU A 1 11.92 -0.99 -11.10
N VAL A 2 13.06 -0.43 -11.45
CA VAL A 2 13.23 0.35 -12.71
C VAL A 2 13.75 -0.53 -13.86
N GLY A 3 13.70 -1.82 -13.77
CA GLY A 3 14.29 -2.69 -14.80
C GLY A 3 13.38 -3.78 -15.36
N SER A 4 12.25 -4.05 -14.73
CA SER A 4 11.40 -5.17 -15.13
C SER A 4 10.38 -4.84 -16.22
N GLU A 5 10.03 -3.57 -16.41
CA GLU A 5 9.02 -3.18 -17.40
C GLU A 5 9.57 -3.05 -18.81
N MET A 6 10.89 -3.00 -18.97
CA MET A 6 11.52 -2.78 -20.30
C MET A 6 11.33 -3.92 -21.30
N CYS A 7 10.85 -5.08 -20.84
CA CYS A 7 10.71 -6.27 -21.69
C CYS A 7 9.29 -6.84 -21.71
N ILE A 8 8.33 -6.22 -21.00
CA ILE A 8 6.94 -6.66 -20.96
C ILE A 8 6.00 -5.61 -21.56
N ARG A 9 4.84 -6.05 -22.03
CA ARG A 9 3.84 -5.21 -22.71
C ARG A 9 3.09 -4.28 -21.76
N ASP A 10 3.14 -4.55 -20.47
CA ASP A 10 2.31 -3.90 -19.48
C ASP A 10 2.90 -2.58 -18.98
N SER A 11 2.04 -1.64 -18.64
CA SER A 11 2.46 -0.39 -18.00
C SER A 11 2.29 -0.46 -16.50
N ALA A 12 3.32 -0.03 -15.74
CA ALA A 12 3.31 0.00 -14.29
C ALA A 12 2.92 1.40 -13.79
N TYR A 13 1.86 1.47 -12.99
CA TYR A 13 1.36 2.71 -12.39
C TYR A 13 1.80 2.83 -10.94
N LEU A 14 2.67 3.80 -10.63
CA LEU A 14 3.29 3.95 -9.32
C LEU A 14 2.42 4.78 -8.36
N LEU A 15 1.94 4.15 -7.29
CA LEU A 15 1.22 4.80 -6.20
C LEU A 15 2.16 5.38 -5.13
N HIS A 16 3.47 5.12 -5.24
CA HIS A 16 4.48 5.46 -4.24
C HIS A 16 4.20 4.82 -2.86
N VAL A 17 4.56 5.52 -1.78
CA VAL A 17 4.32 5.02 -0.43
C VAL A 17 2.83 5.13 -0.10
N THR A 18 2.19 3.98 0.06
CA THR A 18 0.77 3.87 0.39
C THR A 18 0.49 2.55 1.12
N THR A 19 -0.74 2.36 1.58
CA THR A 19 -1.15 1.16 2.30
C THR A 19 -1.65 0.06 1.35
N THR A 20 -1.59 -1.21 1.78
CA THR A 20 -2.14 -2.34 0.99
C THR A 20 -3.61 -2.13 0.61
N PRO A 21 -4.51 -1.67 1.50
CA PRO A 21 -5.88 -1.36 1.11
C PRO A 21 -6.00 -0.27 0.04
N SER A 22 -5.05 0.68 -0.02
CA SER A 22 -5.02 1.69 -1.09
C SER A 22 -4.74 1.04 -2.45
N VAL A 23 -3.77 0.12 -2.52
CA VAL A 23 -3.49 -0.63 -3.75
C VAL A 23 -4.71 -1.44 -4.18
N SER A 24 -5.32 -2.19 -3.26
CA SER A 24 -6.55 -2.96 -3.52
C SER A 24 -7.69 -2.08 -4.06
N TYR A 25 -7.93 -0.93 -3.43
CA TYR A 25 -8.96 0.01 -3.85
C TYR A 25 -8.70 0.54 -5.26
N VAL A 26 -7.50 1.02 -5.51
CA VAL A 26 -7.12 1.62 -6.80
C VAL A 26 -7.15 0.56 -7.91
N THR A 27 -6.63 -0.64 -7.67
CA THR A 27 -6.68 -1.74 -8.64
C THR A 27 -8.10 -1.98 -9.12
N ARG A 28 -9.05 -2.10 -8.20
CA ARG A 28 -10.46 -2.37 -8.52
C ARG A 28 -11.18 -1.19 -9.16
N THR A 29 -10.90 0.04 -8.75
CA THR A 29 -11.69 1.22 -9.17
C THR A 29 -11.18 1.88 -10.43
N GLU A 30 -9.96 1.59 -10.85
CA GLU A 30 -9.33 2.10 -12.06
C GLU A 30 -9.17 1.02 -13.14
N ASP A 31 -9.85 -0.12 -12.98
CA ASP A 31 -9.85 -1.26 -13.92
C ASP A 31 -8.44 -1.76 -14.28
N PHE A 32 -7.53 -1.82 -13.29
CA PHE A 32 -6.22 -2.43 -13.49
C PHE A 32 -6.33 -3.97 -13.48
N ASP A 33 -5.52 -4.61 -14.31
CA ASP A 33 -5.46 -6.08 -14.42
C ASP A 33 -4.98 -6.72 -13.12
N CYS A 34 -4.01 -6.09 -12.44
CA CYS A 34 -3.49 -6.56 -11.17
C CYS A 34 -2.93 -5.41 -10.32
N GLY A 35 -2.76 -5.68 -9.03
CA GLY A 35 -2.08 -4.80 -8.10
C GLY A 35 -0.91 -5.50 -7.42
N ILE A 36 0.19 -4.77 -7.24
CA ILE A 36 1.39 -5.29 -6.56
C ILE A 36 1.71 -4.39 -5.38
N MET A 37 1.80 -4.99 -4.19
CA MET A 37 2.23 -4.29 -2.98
C MET A 37 3.50 -4.89 -2.42
N ILE A 38 4.54 -4.08 -2.29
CA ILE A 38 5.80 -4.49 -1.65
C ILE A 38 5.70 -4.10 -0.18
N SER A 39 5.54 -5.09 0.70
CA SER A 39 5.38 -4.87 2.14
C SER A 39 5.54 -6.15 2.93
N ALA A 40 6.33 -6.12 3.99
CA ALA A 40 6.43 -7.18 4.99
C ALA A 40 5.46 -7.00 6.17
N SER A 41 4.38 -6.21 6.01
CA SER A 41 3.35 -5.97 7.02
C SER A 41 3.90 -5.33 8.31
N HIS A 42 3.84 -6.04 9.44
CA HIS A 42 4.29 -5.59 10.76
C HIS A 42 5.71 -6.09 11.13
N ASN A 43 6.41 -6.67 10.18
CA ASN A 43 7.77 -7.15 10.38
C ASN A 43 8.78 -6.01 10.48
N PRO A 44 10.00 -6.26 10.97
CA PRO A 44 11.09 -5.30 10.96
C PRO A 44 11.48 -4.85 9.54
N PHE A 45 12.19 -3.74 9.44
CA PHE A 45 12.55 -3.09 8.18
C PHE A 45 13.39 -3.95 7.24
N TYR A 46 14.13 -4.91 7.75
CA TYR A 46 14.99 -5.81 6.98
C TYR A 46 14.25 -6.98 6.32
N ASP A 47 12.98 -7.18 6.66
CA ASP A 47 12.13 -8.14 5.98
C ASP A 47 11.43 -7.50 4.79
N ASN A 48 11.20 -8.28 3.75
CA ASN A 48 10.44 -7.88 2.56
C ASN A 48 9.33 -8.89 2.25
N GLY A 49 8.36 -8.45 1.50
CA GLY A 49 7.29 -9.30 1.00
C GLY A 49 6.63 -8.68 -0.23
N ILE A 50 6.10 -9.52 -1.10
CA ILE A 50 5.33 -9.10 -2.27
C ILE A 50 3.92 -9.66 -2.11
N LYS A 51 2.92 -8.81 -2.28
CA LYS A 51 1.51 -9.20 -2.28
C LYS A 51 0.93 -8.92 -3.65
N LEU A 52 0.42 -9.94 -4.28
CA LEU A 52 -0.23 -9.87 -5.59
C LEU A 52 -1.74 -9.81 -5.39
N LEU A 53 -2.38 -8.89 -6.10
CA LEU A 53 -3.82 -8.67 -6.09
C LEU A 53 -4.35 -8.85 -7.52
N ASN A 54 -5.49 -9.50 -7.66
CA ASN A 54 -6.20 -9.59 -8.95
C ASN A 54 -6.93 -8.27 -9.28
N GLY A 55 -7.50 -8.17 -10.47
CA GLY A 55 -8.22 -6.97 -10.93
C GLY A 55 -9.39 -6.54 -10.03
N ASN A 56 -9.91 -7.44 -9.19
CA ASN A 56 -10.93 -7.13 -8.18
C ASN A 56 -10.33 -6.55 -6.89
N GLY A 57 -9.02 -6.37 -6.82
CA GLY A 57 -8.30 -5.90 -5.63
C GLY A 57 -8.22 -6.92 -4.50
N GLN A 58 -8.47 -8.19 -4.77
CA GLN A 58 -8.37 -9.31 -3.83
C GLN A 58 -7.03 -10.02 -3.98
N LYS A 59 -6.61 -10.79 -2.96
CA LYS A 59 -5.43 -11.63 -3.09
C LYS A 59 -5.57 -12.51 -4.34
N ILE A 60 -4.49 -12.60 -5.13
CA ILE A 60 -4.45 -13.44 -6.34
C ILE A 60 -4.71 -14.91 -5.98
N GLU A 61 -5.29 -15.65 -6.89
CA GLU A 61 -5.58 -17.06 -6.73
C GLU A 61 -4.28 -17.87 -6.62
N ALA A 62 -4.28 -18.90 -5.73
CA ALA A 62 -3.09 -19.69 -5.44
C ALA A 62 -2.50 -20.35 -6.70
N GLU A 63 -3.35 -20.81 -7.61
CA GLU A 63 -2.93 -21.42 -8.88
C GLU A 63 -2.12 -20.46 -9.76
N ILE A 64 -2.49 -19.17 -9.75
CA ILE A 64 -1.74 -18.13 -10.51
C ILE A 64 -0.43 -17.81 -9.79
N GLU A 65 -0.44 -17.76 -8.46
CA GLU A 65 0.75 -17.53 -7.62
C GLU A 65 1.79 -18.63 -7.89
N GLU A 66 1.38 -19.91 -7.87
CA GLU A 66 2.23 -21.07 -8.21
C GLU A 66 2.80 -21.00 -9.64
N ARG A 67 2.01 -20.56 -10.62
CA ARG A 67 2.49 -20.39 -12.00
C ARG A 67 3.52 -19.26 -12.12
N ILE A 68 3.37 -18.17 -11.36
CA ILE A 68 4.35 -17.08 -11.33
C ILE A 68 5.66 -17.57 -10.71
N GLU A 69 5.58 -18.33 -9.61
CA GLU A 69 6.75 -18.94 -8.98
C GLU A 69 7.47 -19.89 -9.93
N ALA A 70 6.74 -20.81 -10.59
CA ALA A 70 7.31 -21.73 -11.58
C ALA A 70 7.98 -21.00 -12.77
N TYR A 71 7.42 -19.86 -13.19
CA TYR A 71 8.05 -19.01 -14.22
C TYR A 71 9.36 -18.38 -13.72
N ILE A 72 9.38 -17.87 -12.49
CA ILE A 72 10.58 -17.28 -11.88
C ILE A 72 11.68 -18.33 -11.71
N ASP A 73 11.31 -19.55 -11.35
CA ASP A 73 12.22 -20.67 -11.15
C ASP A 73 12.68 -21.33 -12.48
N GLY A 74 12.14 -20.86 -13.60
CA GLY A 74 12.50 -21.35 -14.94
C GLY A 74 11.91 -22.73 -15.29
N GLU A 75 10.85 -23.12 -14.61
CA GLU A 75 10.16 -24.42 -14.81
C GLU A 75 9.16 -24.39 -15.98
N ILE A 76 8.76 -23.21 -16.42
CA ILE A 76 7.84 -23.02 -17.57
C ILE A 76 8.52 -22.17 -18.65
N GLU A 77 8.00 -22.29 -19.89
CA GLU A 77 8.53 -21.55 -21.04
C GLU A 77 8.50 -20.03 -20.82
N GLU A 78 9.53 -19.36 -21.35
CA GLU A 78 9.59 -17.88 -21.34
C GLU A 78 8.38 -17.27 -22.04
N LEU A 79 7.82 -16.24 -21.41
CA LEU A 79 6.77 -15.42 -22.03
C LEU A 79 7.36 -14.60 -23.20
N PRO A 80 6.59 -14.35 -24.27
CA PRO A 80 7.08 -13.52 -25.37
C PRO A 80 7.36 -12.09 -24.89
N LEU A 81 8.61 -11.66 -25.06
CA LEU A 81 9.01 -10.31 -24.68
C LEU A 81 8.44 -9.28 -25.65
N ALA A 82 7.98 -8.16 -25.12
CA ALA A 82 7.53 -7.02 -25.90
C ALA A 82 8.70 -6.37 -26.65
N ARG A 83 8.43 -5.78 -27.83
CA ARG A 83 9.43 -5.12 -28.66
C ARG A 83 8.91 -3.79 -29.17
N LYS A 84 9.82 -2.84 -29.38
CA LYS A 84 9.53 -1.52 -29.98
C LYS A 84 8.43 -0.77 -29.22
N GLU A 85 7.35 -0.39 -29.91
CA GLU A 85 6.19 0.32 -29.39
C GLU A 85 5.35 -0.47 -28.37
N ASP A 86 5.50 -1.79 -28.34
CA ASP A 86 4.78 -2.66 -27.40
C ASP A 86 5.43 -2.69 -26.00
N ILE A 87 6.61 -2.09 -25.82
CA ILE A 87 7.27 -2.05 -24.50
C ILE A 87 6.46 -1.18 -23.55
N GLY A 88 6.15 -1.73 -22.37
CA GLY A 88 5.42 -1.05 -21.31
C GLY A 88 6.15 0.18 -20.74
N ARG A 89 5.45 0.97 -19.96
CA ARG A 89 5.96 2.22 -19.38
C ARG A 89 5.66 2.32 -17.91
N THR A 90 6.52 3.02 -17.19
CA THR A 90 6.25 3.44 -15.83
C THR A 90 5.53 4.79 -15.83
N VAL A 91 4.40 4.86 -15.13
CA VAL A 91 3.56 6.06 -15.02
C VAL A 91 3.48 6.48 -13.56
N ASP A 92 3.73 7.74 -13.26
CA ASP A 92 3.46 8.29 -11.93
C ASP A 92 1.94 8.41 -11.74
N PHE A 93 1.41 7.73 -10.73
CA PHE A 93 -0.02 7.72 -10.41
C PHE A 93 -0.33 8.06 -8.95
N ALA A 94 0.38 9.04 -8.40
CA ALA A 94 0.14 9.54 -7.05
C ALA A 94 -1.33 9.99 -6.83
N SER A 95 -2.03 10.39 -7.89
CA SER A 95 -3.47 10.71 -7.86
C SER A 95 -4.35 9.53 -7.44
N GLY A 96 -3.95 8.29 -7.71
CA GLY A 96 -4.66 7.10 -7.25
C GLY A 96 -4.72 7.00 -5.72
N ARG A 97 -3.61 7.30 -5.05
CA ARG A 97 -3.56 7.41 -3.58
C ARG A 97 -4.53 8.47 -3.06
N ASN A 98 -4.61 9.63 -3.72
CA ASN A 98 -5.52 10.70 -3.32
C ASN A 98 -6.99 10.30 -3.49
N ARG A 99 -7.33 9.50 -4.50
CA ARG A 99 -8.68 8.93 -4.67
C ARG A 99 -9.04 8.00 -3.50
N TYR A 100 -8.09 7.17 -3.05
CA TYR A 100 -8.30 6.34 -1.87
C TYR A 100 -8.53 7.16 -0.60
N ILE A 101 -7.78 8.26 -0.39
CA ILE A 101 -8.02 9.20 0.71
C ILE A 101 -9.43 9.78 0.63
N GLY A 102 -9.87 10.24 -0.55
CA GLY A 102 -11.23 10.73 -0.78
C GLY A 102 -12.29 9.68 -0.46
N TYR A 103 -12.07 8.44 -0.87
CA TYR A 103 -12.94 7.32 -0.53
C TYR A 103 -13.03 7.12 0.99
N LEU A 104 -11.92 7.09 1.71
CA LEU A 104 -11.93 6.94 3.17
C LEU A 104 -12.72 8.05 3.86
N ILE A 105 -12.59 9.28 3.40
CA ILE A 105 -13.35 10.43 3.92
C ILE A 105 -14.86 10.30 3.64
N SER A 106 -15.24 9.64 2.56
CA SER A 106 -16.64 9.45 2.17
C SER A 106 -17.37 8.33 2.92
N ILE A 107 -16.66 7.40 3.58
CA ILE A 107 -17.26 6.23 4.24
C ILE A 107 -18.09 6.61 5.47
N PRO A 108 -17.60 7.45 6.41
CA PRO A 108 -18.35 7.75 7.61
C PRO A 108 -19.64 8.53 7.30
N SER A 109 -20.73 8.11 7.90
CA SER A 109 -22.03 8.81 7.81
C SER A 109 -22.10 10.07 8.68
N ARG A 110 -21.10 10.32 9.52
CA ARG A 110 -20.99 11.46 10.44
C ARG A 110 -19.58 12.00 10.45
N ASP A 111 -19.45 13.30 10.71
CA ASP A 111 -18.16 13.90 11.04
C ASP A 111 -17.67 13.44 12.44
N PHE A 112 -16.40 13.69 12.71
CA PHE A 112 -15.75 13.41 14.01
C PHE A 112 -15.50 14.68 14.81
N LYS A 113 -16.32 15.70 14.59
CA LYS A 113 -16.25 16.95 15.34
C LYS A 113 -16.33 16.67 16.84
N ASN A 114 -15.42 17.26 17.61
CA ASN A 114 -15.24 17.05 19.05
C ASN A 114 -14.72 15.65 19.46
N VAL A 115 -14.40 14.76 18.51
CA VAL A 115 -13.73 13.49 18.81
C VAL A 115 -12.22 13.70 18.82
N LYS A 116 -11.55 13.22 19.86
CA LYS A 116 -10.08 13.13 19.92
C LYS A 116 -9.67 11.75 19.43
N VAL A 117 -8.71 11.72 18.49
CA VAL A 117 -8.22 10.47 17.90
C VAL A 117 -6.70 10.41 18.08
N GLY A 118 -6.23 9.39 18.82
CA GLY A 118 -4.81 9.03 18.88
C GLY A 118 -4.48 8.05 17.76
N LEU A 119 -3.41 8.30 17.03
CA LEU A 119 -2.95 7.47 15.92
C LEU A 119 -1.48 7.09 16.14
N ASP A 120 -1.19 5.80 16.13
CA ASP A 120 0.16 5.29 16.00
C ASP A 120 0.36 4.78 14.57
N CYS A 121 1.20 5.47 13.79
CA CYS A 121 1.46 5.14 12.40
C CYS A 121 2.60 4.13 12.22
N ALA A 122 3.20 3.64 13.31
CA ALA A 122 4.28 2.66 13.30
C ALA A 122 5.48 3.05 12.39
N ASN A 123 5.67 4.34 12.08
CA ASN A 123 6.59 4.83 11.05
C ASN A 123 6.43 4.11 9.70
N GLY A 124 5.24 3.64 9.41
CA GLY A 124 4.89 2.89 8.21
C GLY A 124 4.16 3.73 7.16
N SER A 125 3.62 3.06 6.16
CA SER A 125 2.94 3.69 5.01
C SER A 125 1.68 4.48 5.39
N SER A 126 1.03 4.19 6.52
CA SER A 126 -0.10 4.95 7.05
C SER A 126 0.27 6.39 7.45
N SER A 127 1.55 6.67 7.73
CA SER A 127 2.05 8.02 8.03
C SER A 127 1.68 9.05 6.96
N ALA A 128 1.57 8.60 5.70
CA ALA A 128 1.27 9.48 4.57
C ALA A 128 -0.23 9.87 4.45
N ILE A 129 -1.14 9.13 5.10
CA ILE A 129 -2.58 9.28 4.87
C ILE A 129 -3.42 9.43 6.14
N ALA A 130 -3.04 8.78 7.25
CA ALA A 130 -3.92 8.63 8.41
C ALA A 130 -4.35 9.98 9.00
N LYS A 131 -3.40 10.89 9.23
CA LYS A 131 -3.69 12.20 9.80
C LYS A 131 -4.65 13.00 8.94
N SER A 132 -4.39 13.10 7.64
CA SER A 132 -5.19 13.91 6.71
C SER A 132 -6.64 13.42 6.60
N VAL A 133 -6.87 12.10 6.66
CA VAL A 133 -8.21 11.52 6.64
C VAL A 133 -9.00 11.94 7.88
N PHE A 134 -8.44 11.77 9.08
CA PHE A 134 -9.15 12.12 10.32
C PHE A 134 -9.34 13.63 10.50
N GLU A 135 -8.38 14.45 10.05
CA GLU A 135 -8.53 15.92 10.06
C GLU A 135 -9.59 16.39 9.07
N ALA A 136 -9.69 15.79 7.88
CA ALA A 136 -10.76 16.08 6.94
C ALA A 136 -12.17 15.72 7.50
N LEU A 137 -12.22 14.69 8.35
CA LEU A 137 -13.42 14.30 9.11
C LEU A 137 -13.64 15.16 10.37
N GLN A 138 -12.89 16.23 10.56
CA GLN A 138 -12.99 17.18 11.68
C GLN A 138 -12.60 16.61 13.05
N ALA A 139 -11.85 15.49 13.10
CA ALA A 139 -11.30 14.96 14.35
C ALA A 139 -10.17 15.85 14.88
N LYS A 140 -10.04 15.94 16.20
CA LYS A 140 -8.82 16.46 16.83
C LYS A 140 -7.80 15.33 16.89
N THR A 141 -6.80 15.37 16.01
CA THR A 141 -5.90 14.26 15.75
C THR A 141 -4.57 14.42 16.48
N TYR A 142 -4.14 13.40 17.17
CA TYR A 142 -2.86 13.28 17.86
C TYR A 142 -2.10 12.10 17.27
N VAL A 143 -0.92 12.33 16.70
CA VAL A 143 -0.19 11.32 15.91
C VAL A 143 1.18 11.07 16.50
N ILE A 144 1.52 9.80 16.68
CA ILE A 144 2.86 9.34 17.07
C ILE A 144 3.42 8.40 15.99
N ASN A 145 4.73 8.22 16.01
CA ASN A 145 5.45 7.30 15.10
C ASN A 145 5.07 7.51 13.64
N ASN A 146 5.13 8.76 13.16
CA ASN A 146 4.74 9.16 11.81
C ASN A 146 5.89 9.80 11.01
N GLN A 147 7.13 9.52 11.37
CA GLN A 147 8.33 10.01 10.71
C GLN A 147 9.20 8.83 10.22
N PRO A 148 8.78 8.15 9.13
CA PRO A 148 9.53 7.03 8.59
C PRO A 148 10.91 7.48 8.08
N ASP A 149 11.96 6.76 8.47
CA ASP A 149 13.34 6.98 8.01
C ASP A 149 13.91 5.82 7.18
N GLY A 150 13.09 4.78 6.94
CA GLY A 150 13.46 3.58 6.20
C GLY A 150 13.96 2.43 7.08
N THR A 151 14.27 2.67 8.35
CA THR A 151 14.78 1.66 9.30
C THR A 151 13.99 1.55 10.59
N ASN A 152 13.14 2.52 10.89
CA ASN A 152 12.40 2.62 12.14
C ASN A 152 10.97 2.06 12.11
N ILE A 153 10.52 1.51 10.98
CA ILE A 153 9.18 0.92 10.84
C ILE A 153 8.97 -0.20 11.87
N ASN A 154 7.83 -0.16 12.56
CA ASN A 154 7.42 -1.15 13.58
C ASN A 154 8.38 -1.30 14.79
N THR A 155 9.40 -0.46 14.90
CA THR A 155 10.37 -0.54 15.99
C THR A 155 9.76 0.00 17.28
N ASN A 156 9.42 -0.88 18.20
CA ASN A 156 8.78 -0.56 19.49
C ASN A 156 7.54 0.36 19.34
N CYS A 157 6.74 0.15 18.30
CA CYS A 157 5.55 0.94 18.01
C CYS A 157 4.55 0.17 17.13
N GLY A 158 3.37 0.74 16.93
CA GLY A 158 2.35 0.17 16.06
C GLY A 158 1.55 -0.97 16.69
N SER A 159 0.93 -1.80 15.85
CA SER A 159 -0.05 -2.82 16.27
C SER A 159 0.51 -3.95 17.14
N THR A 160 1.82 -4.17 17.13
CA THR A 160 2.51 -5.15 17.97
C THR A 160 2.97 -4.57 19.31
N HIS A 161 2.83 -3.25 19.50
CA HIS A 161 3.21 -2.51 20.71
C HIS A 161 2.12 -1.51 21.12
N ILE A 162 0.91 -2.03 21.31
CA ILE A 162 -0.28 -1.22 21.60
C ILE A 162 -0.17 -0.40 22.90
N GLU A 163 0.66 -0.86 23.85
CA GLU A 163 0.95 -0.18 25.11
C GLU A 163 1.53 1.22 24.91
N VAL A 164 2.22 1.46 23.80
CA VAL A 164 2.79 2.78 23.46
C VAL A 164 1.67 3.79 23.22
N LEU A 165 0.68 3.43 22.40
CA LEU A 165 -0.46 4.29 22.14
C LEU A 165 -1.36 4.43 23.38
N GLN A 166 -1.55 3.35 24.15
CA GLN A 166 -2.32 3.39 25.40
C GLN A 166 -1.75 4.40 26.39
N LYS A 167 -0.43 4.39 26.60
CA LYS A 167 0.25 5.35 27.45
C LYS A 167 0.09 6.78 26.95
N TYR A 168 0.26 7.00 25.66
CA TYR A 168 0.13 8.31 25.03
C TYR A 168 -1.27 8.93 25.15
N VAL A 169 -2.31 8.12 25.22
CA VAL A 169 -3.71 8.59 25.33
C VAL A 169 -4.08 8.92 26.78
N ILE A 170 -3.40 8.35 27.77
CA ILE A 170 -3.66 8.61 29.19
C ILE A 170 -2.94 9.86 29.69
N ASP A 171 -1.77 10.16 29.15
CA ASP A 171 -0.96 11.36 29.46
C ASP A 171 -1.54 12.61 28.75
#